data_8a35151f4f59687d24a5e48476710bd7
#
_entry.id   8a35151f4f59687d24a5e48476710bd7
#
_cell.length_a   1.000
_cell.length_b   1.000
_cell.length_c   1.000
_cell.angle_alpha   90.00
_cell.angle_beta   90.00
_cell.angle_gamma   90.00
#
_symmetry.space_group_name_H-M   'P 1'
#
loop_
_entity.id
_entity.type
_entity.pdbx_description
1 polymer ?
#
loop_
_entity_poly.entity_id
_entity_poly.type
_entity_poly.pdbx_seq_one_letter_code
_entity_poly.pdbx_strand_id
1 'polypeptide(L)'
;KFSGFVSGREKFEQLAQLSCLFVPSDFENFGMIVTEALSVGTPVMASLGTPWEELNTVGCGWWTDRSPENIATVMHQVLEMPMEDLLTMGEKGRELVHRKYTAPQVARQMQQLYEWLTGNGSQPVFIHV
;
A
#
# COMPACT_ATOMS: atom_id res chain seq x y z
N LYS A 1 -21.97 -0.94 -7.90
CA LYS A 1 -22.18 0.50 -8.14
C LYS A 1 -20.87 1.12 -8.62
N PHE A 2 -20.90 1.84 -9.73
CA PHE A 2 -19.77 2.66 -10.17
C PHE A 2 -19.92 4.08 -9.59
N SER A 3 -18.91 4.54 -8.84
CA SER A 3 -18.95 5.85 -8.18
C SER A 3 -18.46 6.99 -9.08
N GLY A 4 -17.85 6.65 -10.25
CA GLY A 4 -17.22 7.66 -11.10
C GLY A 4 -15.90 8.17 -10.49
N PHE A 5 -15.47 9.34 -10.92
CA PHE A 5 -14.25 9.98 -10.40
C PHE A 5 -14.50 10.56 -9.01
N VAL A 6 -13.65 10.20 -8.06
CA VAL A 6 -13.70 10.68 -6.67
C VAL A 6 -12.32 11.23 -6.28
N SER A 7 -12.28 12.39 -5.62
CA SER A 7 -11.04 13.06 -5.26
C SER A 7 -11.13 13.74 -3.88
N GLY A 8 -10.00 14.26 -3.42
CA GLY A 8 -9.91 15.01 -2.17
C GLY A 8 -10.39 14.18 -0.96
N ARG A 9 -11.03 14.85 -0.01
CA ARG A 9 -11.48 14.26 1.24
C ARG A 9 -12.46 13.09 1.05
N GLU A 10 -13.39 13.24 0.10
CA GLU A 10 -14.39 12.21 -0.20
C GLU A 10 -13.76 10.87 -0.57
N LYS A 11 -12.65 10.88 -1.33
CA LYS A 11 -11.89 9.66 -1.68
C LYS A 11 -11.43 8.92 -0.43
N PHE A 12 -10.83 9.61 0.52
CA PHE A 12 -10.36 9.00 1.76
C PHE A 12 -11.50 8.51 2.65
N GLU A 13 -12.61 9.24 2.69
CA GLU A 13 -13.82 8.80 3.40
C GLU A 13 -14.41 7.52 2.79
N GLN A 14 -14.43 7.41 1.46
CA GLN A 14 -14.86 6.18 0.78
C GLN A 14 -13.88 5.02 1.02
N LEU A 15 -12.58 5.26 0.91
CA LEU A 15 -11.56 4.23 1.19
C LEU A 15 -11.69 3.70 2.62
N ALA A 16 -11.87 4.57 3.61
CA ALA A 16 -12.01 4.18 5.02
C ALA A 16 -13.24 3.32 5.32
N GLN A 17 -14.23 3.27 4.44
CA GLN A 17 -15.43 2.45 4.58
C GLN A 17 -15.28 1.04 3.99
N LEU A 18 -14.18 0.77 3.28
CA LEU A 18 -13.96 -0.52 2.65
C LEU A 18 -13.38 -1.53 3.64
N SER A 19 -13.82 -2.77 3.58
CA SER A 19 -13.17 -3.88 4.26
C SER A 19 -11.83 -4.23 3.61
N CYS A 20 -11.71 -4.06 2.30
CA CYS A 20 -10.49 -4.26 1.52
C CYS A 20 -10.58 -3.50 0.19
N LEU A 21 -9.48 -2.93 -0.26
CA LEU A 21 -9.33 -2.41 -1.62
C LEU A 21 -8.69 -3.46 -2.53
N PHE A 22 -9.26 -3.68 -3.72
CA PHE A 22 -8.69 -4.58 -4.73
C PHE A 22 -8.08 -3.79 -5.89
N VAL A 23 -6.79 -4.04 -6.16
CA VAL A 23 -5.99 -3.40 -7.22
C VAL A 23 -5.38 -4.48 -8.13
N PRO A 24 -6.19 -5.13 -9.00
CA PRO A 24 -5.73 -6.20 -9.88
C PRO A 24 -5.10 -5.63 -11.17
N SER A 25 -4.17 -4.69 -11.05
CA SER A 25 -3.51 -4.04 -12.18
C SER A 25 -2.52 -4.96 -12.88
N ASP A 26 -2.40 -4.86 -14.21
CA ASP A 26 -1.36 -5.55 -14.97
C ASP A 26 0.03 -5.04 -14.61
N PHE A 27 0.12 -3.73 -14.44
CA PHE A 27 1.36 -3.03 -14.12
C PHE A 27 1.04 -1.69 -13.45
N GLU A 28 1.81 -1.38 -12.42
CA GLU A 28 1.83 -0.09 -11.74
C GLU A 28 3.27 0.32 -11.44
N ASN A 29 3.62 1.58 -11.69
CA ASN A 29 4.91 2.11 -11.26
C ASN A 29 5.01 2.17 -9.73
N PHE A 30 3.95 2.61 -9.07
CA PHE A 30 3.86 2.66 -7.62
C PHE A 30 2.46 2.31 -7.10
N GLY A 31 1.40 2.86 -7.73
CA GLY A 31 0.02 2.64 -7.29
C GLY A 31 -0.33 3.47 -6.05
N MET A 32 -0.38 4.80 -6.18
CA MET A 32 -0.68 5.73 -5.09
C MET A 32 -1.94 5.34 -4.30
N ILE A 33 -2.94 4.76 -4.97
CA ILE A 33 -4.18 4.31 -4.33
C ILE A 33 -3.92 3.28 -3.21
N VAL A 34 -2.85 2.51 -3.30
CA VAL A 34 -2.46 1.54 -2.26
C VAL A 34 -2.05 2.28 -0.99
N THR A 35 -1.13 3.26 -1.09
CA THR A 35 -0.74 4.07 0.08
C THR A 35 -1.90 4.87 0.66
N GLU A 36 -2.78 5.37 -0.20
CA GLU A 36 -3.97 6.10 0.23
C GLU A 36 -4.93 5.20 1.03
N ALA A 37 -5.21 3.98 0.58
CA ALA A 37 -6.04 3.02 1.30
C ALA A 37 -5.38 2.60 2.63
N LEU A 38 -4.10 2.22 2.60
CA LEU A 38 -3.36 1.86 3.81
C LEU A 38 -3.32 3.02 4.82
N SER A 39 -3.22 4.28 4.37
CA SER A 39 -3.17 5.45 5.25
C SER A 39 -4.44 5.65 6.07
N VAL A 40 -5.58 5.20 5.57
CA VAL A 40 -6.88 5.23 6.28
C VAL A 40 -7.19 3.91 7.00
N GLY A 41 -6.28 2.93 6.94
CA GLY A 41 -6.41 1.64 7.61
C GLY A 41 -7.22 0.61 6.85
N THR A 42 -7.29 0.74 5.53
CA THR A 42 -7.96 -0.24 4.67
C THR A 42 -6.93 -1.21 4.13
N PRO A 43 -7.03 -2.52 4.44
CA PRO A 43 -6.19 -3.55 3.83
C PRO A 43 -6.32 -3.57 2.30
N VAL A 44 -5.25 -3.97 1.61
CA VAL A 44 -5.22 -3.95 0.15
C VAL A 44 -4.86 -5.33 -0.41
N MET A 45 -5.59 -5.78 -1.42
CA MET A 45 -5.13 -6.82 -2.35
C MET A 45 -4.55 -6.14 -3.59
N ALA A 46 -3.28 -6.38 -3.88
CA ALA A 46 -2.62 -5.90 -5.09
C ALA A 46 -2.00 -7.07 -5.87
N SER A 47 -1.95 -6.92 -7.20
CA SER A 47 -1.39 -7.94 -8.08
C SER A 47 0.14 -7.92 -8.11
N LEU A 48 0.77 -9.02 -8.55
CA LEU A 48 2.22 -9.14 -8.74
C LEU A 48 2.79 -8.14 -9.76
N GLY A 49 1.96 -7.52 -10.58
CA GLY A 49 2.34 -6.42 -11.47
C GLY A 49 2.55 -5.07 -10.77
N THR A 50 2.44 -5.04 -9.45
CA THR A 50 2.64 -3.86 -8.60
C THR A 50 3.84 -4.06 -7.66
N PRO A 51 4.53 -3.00 -7.22
CA PRO A 51 5.69 -3.12 -6.33
C PRO A 51 5.28 -3.20 -4.83
N TRP A 52 4.28 -4.04 -4.51
CA TRP A 52 3.67 -4.07 -3.18
C TRP A 52 3.85 -5.39 -2.42
N GLU A 53 4.99 -6.07 -2.58
CA GLU A 53 5.36 -7.26 -1.80
C GLU A 53 5.24 -7.04 -0.28
N GLU A 54 5.39 -5.80 0.17
CA GLU A 54 5.26 -5.44 1.59
C GLU A 54 3.87 -5.72 2.16
N LEU A 55 2.82 -5.80 1.34
CA LEU A 55 1.49 -6.21 1.80
C LEU A 55 1.53 -7.56 2.50
N ASN A 56 2.27 -8.52 1.93
CA ASN A 56 2.45 -9.84 2.52
C ASN A 56 3.43 -9.82 3.69
N THR A 57 4.59 -9.16 3.55
CA THR A 57 5.66 -9.20 4.57
C THR A 57 5.30 -8.46 5.84
N VAL A 58 4.51 -7.40 5.75
CA VAL A 58 3.99 -6.62 6.89
C VAL A 58 2.68 -7.21 7.41
N GLY A 59 1.95 -7.94 6.58
CA GLY A 59 0.64 -8.50 6.91
C GLY A 59 -0.45 -7.42 6.97
N CYS A 60 -0.44 -6.50 6.01
CA CYS A 60 -1.44 -5.44 5.87
C CYS A 60 -2.30 -5.59 4.60
N GLY A 61 -2.20 -6.74 3.92
CA GLY A 61 -2.95 -7.04 2.72
C GLY A 61 -2.45 -8.30 2.03
N TRP A 62 -2.72 -8.41 0.76
CA TRP A 62 -2.36 -9.54 -0.10
C TRP A 62 -1.65 -9.04 -1.36
N TRP A 63 -0.53 -9.64 -1.66
CA TRP A 63 0.18 -9.45 -2.92
C TRP A 63 0.26 -10.79 -3.62
N THR A 64 -0.53 -10.97 -4.69
CA THR A 64 -0.75 -12.25 -5.37
C THR A 64 -0.99 -12.04 -6.86
N ASP A 65 -1.04 -13.12 -7.62
CA ASP A 65 -1.45 -12.97 -9.02
C ASP A 65 -2.93 -12.58 -9.14
N ARG A 66 -3.28 -12.01 -10.29
CA ARG A 66 -4.61 -11.47 -10.59
C ARG A 66 -5.55 -12.47 -11.25
N SER A 67 -5.29 -13.77 -11.12
CA SER A 67 -6.25 -14.77 -11.61
C SER A 67 -7.61 -14.63 -10.92
N PRO A 68 -8.71 -14.89 -11.61
CA PRO A 68 -10.04 -14.85 -11.00
C PRO A 68 -10.12 -15.73 -9.75
N GLU A 69 -9.43 -16.86 -9.75
CA GLU A 69 -9.38 -17.81 -8.64
C GLU A 69 -8.73 -17.22 -7.40
N ASN A 70 -7.58 -16.52 -7.58
CA ASN A 70 -6.89 -15.88 -6.46
C ASN A 70 -7.63 -14.65 -5.94
N ILE A 71 -8.20 -13.84 -6.82
CA ILE A 71 -9.07 -12.73 -6.41
C ILE A 71 -10.26 -13.24 -5.60
N ALA A 72 -10.93 -14.30 -6.08
CA ALA A 72 -12.04 -14.90 -5.36
C ALA A 72 -11.62 -15.47 -3.99
N THR A 73 -10.44 -16.10 -3.93
CA THR A 73 -9.88 -16.62 -2.67
C THR A 73 -9.67 -15.50 -1.66
N VAL A 74 -9.04 -14.37 -2.06
CA VAL A 74 -8.86 -13.22 -1.17
C VAL A 74 -10.20 -12.61 -0.77
N MET A 75 -11.17 -12.52 -1.70
CA MET A 75 -12.52 -12.03 -1.36
C MET A 75 -13.18 -12.90 -0.28
N HIS A 76 -13.09 -14.23 -0.40
CA HIS A 76 -13.61 -15.13 0.63
C HIS A 76 -12.90 -14.95 1.97
N GLN A 77 -11.56 -14.83 1.97
CA GLN A 77 -10.81 -14.57 3.18
C GLN A 77 -11.26 -13.26 3.87
N VAL A 78 -11.44 -12.18 3.10
CA VAL A 78 -11.91 -10.89 3.65
C VAL A 78 -13.32 -11.01 4.23
N LEU A 79 -14.22 -11.73 3.56
CA LEU A 79 -15.62 -11.89 4.00
C LEU A 79 -15.74 -12.77 5.26
N GLU A 80 -14.87 -13.74 5.44
CA GLU A 80 -14.87 -14.65 6.58
C GLU A 80 -14.00 -14.16 7.75
N MET A 81 -13.13 -13.15 7.49
CA MET A 81 -12.20 -12.63 8.49
C MET A 81 -12.94 -11.86 9.59
N PRO A 82 -12.64 -12.12 10.87
CA PRO A 82 -13.15 -11.32 11.97
C PRO A 82 -12.79 -9.83 11.79
N MET A 83 -13.71 -8.94 12.16
CA MET A 83 -13.48 -7.50 12.05
C MET A 83 -12.22 -7.03 12.80
N GLU A 84 -11.92 -7.66 13.93
CA GLU A 84 -10.73 -7.37 14.73
C GLU A 84 -9.43 -7.64 13.96
N ASP A 85 -9.39 -8.71 13.15
CA ASP A 85 -8.23 -9.06 12.33
C ASP A 85 -8.06 -8.06 11.18
N LEU A 86 -9.17 -7.66 10.54
CA LEU A 86 -9.14 -6.62 9.49
C LEU A 86 -8.66 -5.28 10.06
N LEU A 87 -9.10 -4.89 11.24
CA LEU A 87 -8.62 -3.68 11.92
C LEU A 87 -7.12 -3.78 12.24
N THR A 88 -6.66 -4.93 12.71
CA THR A 88 -5.23 -5.17 12.98
C THR A 88 -4.39 -5.07 11.71
N MET A 89 -4.87 -5.63 10.59
CA MET A 89 -4.22 -5.44 9.28
C MET A 89 -4.19 -3.97 8.87
N GLY A 90 -5.29 -3.26 9.07
CA GLY A 90 -5.39 -1.83 8.80
C GLY A 90 -4.40 -0.98 9.59
N GLU A 91 -4.23 -1.26 10.89
CA GLU A 91 -3.24 -0.57 11.73
C GLU A 91 -1.80 -0.80 11.23
N LYS A 92 -1.45 -2.04 10.87
CA LYS A 92 -0.15 -2.36 10.25
C LYS A 92 0.07 -1.57 8.95
N GLY A 93 -0.98 -1.41 8.16
CA GLY A 93 -0.94 -0.61 6.93
C GLY A 93 -0.67 0.88 7.19
N ARG A 94 -1.36 1.47 8.18
CA ARG A 94 -1.11 2.85 8.61
C ARG A 94 0.33 3.05 9.10
N GLU A 95 0.81 2.12 9.91
CA GLU A 95 2.17 2.18 10.42
C GLU A 95 3.21 2.09 9.30
N LEU A 96 3.01 1.19 8.33
CA LEU A 96 3.87 1.09 7.14
C LEU A 96 3.93 2.41 6.39
N VAL A 97 2.78 3.02 6.07
CA VAL A 97 2.73 4.30 5.34
C VAL A 97 3.39 5.41 6.15
N HIS A 98 3.08 5.52 7.44
CA HIS A 98 3.66 6.55 8.30
C HIS A 98 5.19 6.44 8.38
N ARG A 99 5.72 5.23 8.51
CA ARG A 99 7.14 4.97 8.65
C ARG A 99 7.92 5.18 7.35
N LYS A 100 7.33 4.87 6.18
CA LYS A 100 8.08 4.75 4.93
C LYS A 100 7.65 5.69 3.82
N TYR A 101 6.37 6.02 3.72
CA TYR A 101 5.78 6.64 2.53
C TYR A 101 5.24 8.06 2.74
N THR A 102 5.48 8.67 3.89
CA THR A 102 5.10 10.07 4.11
C THR A 102 6.07 11.03 3.42
N ALA A 103 5.59 12.20 3.02
CA ALA A 103 6.41 13.21 2.37
C ALA A 103 7.69 13.57 3.16
N PRO A 104 7.68 13.72 4.50
CA PRO A 104 8.89 13.93 5.26
C PRO A 104 9.90 12.78 5.19
N GLN A 105 9.43 11.53 5.13
CA GLN A 105 10.32 10.37 5.01
C GLN A 105 10.98 10.31 3.63
N VAL A 106 10.18 10.51 2.57
CA VAL A 106 10.69 10.55 1.20
C VAL A 106 11.68 11.70 1.03
N ALA A 107 11.38 12.89 1.57
CA ALA A 107 12.27 14.04 1.51
C ALA A 107 13.63 13.75 2.19
N ARG A 108 13.65 13.07 3.34
CA ARG A 108 14.90 12.67 4.01
C ARG A 108 15.71 11.68 3.15
N GLN A 109 15.06 10.71 2.53
CA GLN A 109 15.73 9.76 1.65
C GLN A 109 16.33 10.48 0.43
N MET A 110 15.60 11.41 -0.17
CA MET A 110 16.11 12.22 -1.28
C MET A 110 17.29 13.08 -0.85
N GLN A 111 17.25 13.69 0.34
CA GLN A 111 18.36 14.45 0.89
C GLN A 111 19.60 13.57 1.06
N GLN A 112 19.47 12.40 1.68
CA GLN A 112 20.59 11.45 1.84
C GLN A 112 21.17 11.01 0.49
N LEU A 113 20.33 10.79 -0.51
CA LEU A 113 20.77 10.46 -1.87
C LEU A 113 21.60 11.58 -2.46
N TYR A 114 21.15 12.84 -2.36
CA TYR A 114 21.86 13.99 -2.92
C TYR A 114 23.16 14.27 -2.16
N GLU A 115 23.18 14.15 -0.85
CA GLU A 115 24.40 14.28 -0.04
C GLU A 115 25.46 13.25 -0.47
N TRP A 116 25.05 11.99 -0.67
CA TRP A 116 25.94 10.94 -1.15
C TRP A 116 26.46 11.21 -2.57
N LEU A 117 25.59 11.57 -3.50
CA LEU A 117 25.96 11.86 -4.90
C LEU A 117 26.91 13.05 -5.03
N THR A 118 26.84 13.99 -4.10
CA THR A 118 27.73 15.19 -4.06
C THR A 118 29.01 14.97 -3.23
N GLY A 119 29.21 13.75 -2.70
CA GLY A 119 30.40 13.42 -1.90
C GLY A 119 30.36 13.95 -0.45
N ASN A 120 29.20 14.45 0.01
CA ASN A 120 29.03 15.02 1.36
C ASN A 120 28.40 14.03 2.36
N GLY A 121 28.15 12.77 1.97
CA GLY A 121 27.53 11.76 2.80
C GLY A 121 27.91 10.33 2.41
N SER A 122 27.57 9.36 3.27
CA SER A 122 27.73 7.93 2.98
C SER A 122 26.61 7.41 2.06
N GLN A 123 26.89 6.29 1.39
CA GLN A 123 25.85 5.61 0.57
C GLN A 123 24.64 5.26 1.43
N PRO A 124 23.44 5.69 1.03
CA PRO A 124 22.21 5.35 1.73
C PRO A 124 21.93 3.85 1.67
N VAL A 125 21.38 3.28 2.75
CA VAL A 125 21.09 1.84 2.88
C VAL A 125 20.05 1.32 1.87
N PHE A 126 19.25 2.20 1.29
CA PHE A 126 18.24 1.85 0.29
C PHE A 126 18.79 1.86 -1.15
N ILE A 127 20.07 2.19 -1.36
CA ILE A 127 20.75 2.14 -2.66
C ILE A 127 21.57 0.85 -2.73
N HIS A 128 21.18 -0.01 -3.65
CA HIS A 128 21.90 -1.25 -3.98
C HIS A 128 22.62 -1.03 -5.32
N VAL A 129 23.94 -0.96 -5.30
CA VAL A 129 24.82 -0.82 -6.50
C VAL A 129 25.65 -2.06 -6.61
#